data_21634ba9387bf8b8a8a9a83a2e50715e
#
_entry.id   21634ba9387bf8b8a8a9a83a2e50715e
#
_cell.length_a   1.000
_cell.length_b   1.000
_cell.length_c   1.000
_cell.angle_alpha   90.00
_cell.angle_beta   90.00
_cell.angle_gamma   90.00
#
_symmetry.space_group_name_H-M   'P 1'
#
loop_
_entity.id
_entity.type
_entity.pdbx_description
1 polymer ?
#
loop_
_entity_poly.entity_id
_entity_poly.type
_entity_poly.pdbx_seq_one_letter_code
_entity_poly.pdbx_strand_id
1 'polypeptide(L)'
;LCEYDHVPLRPDLNALQVAEITAEGADVMGHWLYRVDGTSHYHMLYHQSDPGFLRYWQSVSRREEKGVVLSMFGSGSLWSREAFLAIASRTQQIPCYLELYLPTLAHHLGYRVKCWDESRHMISNLPSRKWTIDEARSRDCLTIHPVK
;
A
#
# COMPACT_ATOMS: atom_id res chain seq x y z
N LEU A 1 8.57 0.42 -2.01
CA LEU A 1 8.71 -0.61 -0.97
C LEU A 1 8.45 -1.98 -1.57
N CYS A 2 9.29 -2.95 -1.27
CA CYS A 2 9.18 -4.30 -1.81
C CYS A 2 9.70 -5.31 -0.80
N GLU A 3 8.96 -6.39 -0.59
CA GLU A 3 9.41 -7.53 0.22
C GLU A 3 10.30 -8.45 -0.61
N TYR A 4 11.14 -9.27 0.03
CA TYR A 4 12.12 -10.12 -0.64
C TYR A 4 11.50 -11.21 -1.54
N ASP A 5 10.25 -11.58 -1.30
CA ASP A 5 9.49 -12.56 -2.08
C ASP A 5 8.51 -11.92 -3.09
N HIS A 6 8.63 -10.60 -3.29
CA HIS A 6 7.93 -9.86 -4.34
C HIS A 6 8.85 -9.72 -5.56
N VAL A 7 8.59 -10.48 -6.60
CA VAL A 7 9.51 -10.62 -7.74
C VAL A 7 9.03 -9.82 -8.94
N PRO A 8 9.86 -8.91 -9.48
CA PRO A 8 9.59 -8.26 -10.75
C PRO A 8 9.66 -9.27 -11.91
N LEU A 9 8.71 -9.23 -12.80
CA LEU A 9 8.64 -10.10 -13.98
C LEU A 9 9.18 -9.42 -15.25
N ARG A 10 9.31 -8.08 -15.21
CA ARG A 10 9.73 -7.25 -16.34
C ARG A 10 10.90 -6.35 -15.95
N PRO A 11 11.89 -6.19 -16.84
CA PRO A 11 13.04 -5.32 -16.59
C PRO A 11 12.68 -3.82 -16.59
N ASP A 12 11.60 -3.44 -17.22
CA ASP A 12 11.10 -2.05 -17.33
C ASP A 12 10.06 -1.70 -16.26
N LEU A 13 9.86 -2.56 -15.23
CA LEU A 13 8.88 -2.36 -14.16
C LEU A 13 8.90 -0.93 -13.60
N ASN A 14 10.07 -0.45 -13.21
CA ASN A 14 10.19 0.87 -12.59
C ASN A 14 9.75 2.00 -13.54
N ALA A 15 10.10 1.90 -14.82
CA ALA A 15 9.70 2.90 -15.81
C ALA A 15 8.18 2.92 -16.01
N LEU A 16 7.56 1.74 -16.06
CA LEU A 16 6.10 1.60 -16.17
C LEU A 16 5.40 2.16 -14.93
N GLN A 17 5.88 1.84 -13.74
CA GLN A 17 5.31 2.36 -12.49
C GLN A 17 5.46 3.89 -12.38
N VAL A 18 6.62 4.44 -12.76
CA VAL A 18 6.82 5.91 -12.77
C VAL A 18 5.91 6.59 -13.79
N ALA A 19 5.73 6.01 -14.97
CA ALA A 19 4.81 6.55 -15.97
C ALA A 19 3.36 6.56 -15.45
N GLU A 20 2.92 5.48 -14.80
CA GLU A 20 1.56 5.35 -14.30
C GLU A 20 1.28 6.29 -13.12
N ILE A 21 2.15 6.35 -12.11
CA ILE A 21 1.98 7.26 -10.97
C ILE A 21 1.92 8.73 -11.44
N THR A 22 2.69 9.05 -12.48
CA THR A 22 2.71 10.39 -13.08
C THR A 22 1.41 10.67 -13.83
N ALA A 23 0.95 9.75 -14.66
CA ALA A 23 -0.30 9.88 -15.41
C ALA A 23 -1.52 10.01 -14.49
N GLU A 24 -1.55 9.24 -13.42
CA GLU A 24 -2.58 9.28 -12.37
C GLU A 24 -2.48 10.52 -11.49
N GLY A 25 -1.38 11.24 -11.56
CA GLY A 25 -1.07 12.37 -10.69
C GLY A 25 -1.10 11.96 -9.21
N ALA A 26 -0.71 10.73 -8.88
CA ALA A 26 -0.67 10.22 -7.53
C ALA A 26 0.68 10.52 -6.85
N ASP A 27 0.69 10.55 -5.54
CA ASP A 27 1.90 10.66 -4.73
C ASP A 27 2.32 9.31 -4.16
N VAL A 28 1.33 8.42 -4.00
CA VAL A 28 1.52 7.06 -3.50
C VAL A 28 0.63 6.11 -4.30
N MET A 29 1.19 5.02 -4.79
CA MET A 29 0.42 3.94 -5.39
C MET A 29 0.83 2.60 -4.81
N GLY A 30 -0.15 1.74 -4.55
CA GLY A 30 0.05 0.40 -4.02
C GLY A 30 -1.10 -0.54 -4.35
N HIS A 31 -0.96 -1.79 -3.95
CA HIS A 31 -1.98 -2.81 -4.20
C HIS A 31 -3.03 -2.82 -3.10
N TRP A 32 -4.25 -3.26 -3.43
CA TRP A 32 -5.34 -3.49 -2.47
C TRP A 32 -5.60 -2.31 -1.55
N LEU A 33 -5.71 -1.14 -2.17
CA LEU A 33 -6.06 0.07 -1.45
C LEU A 33 -7.56 0.08 -1.15
N TYR A 34 -7.92 0.09 0.12
CA TYR A 34 -9.30 0.17 0.60
C TYR A 34 -9.44 1.26 1.65
N ARG A 35 -10.58 1.94 1.63
CA ARG A 35 -11.02 2.70 2.78
C ARG A 35 -11.68 1.75 3.77
N VAL A 36 -11.16 1.68 5.00
CA VAL A 36 -11.53 0.63 5.95
C VAL A 36 -12.14 1.13 7.26
N ASP A 37 -12.23 2.44 7.45
CA ASP A 37 -12.91 3.01 8.63
C ASP A 37 -14.37 2.58 8.67
N GLY A 38 -14.81 2.08 9.83
CA GLY A 38 -16.18 1.61 10.04
C GLY A 38 -16.55 0.32 9.30
N THR A 39 -15.57 -0.41 8.76
CA THR A 39 -15.80 -1.66 8.04
C THR A 39 -15.36 -2.89 8.84
N SER A 40 -15.76 -4.08 8.35
CA SER A 40 -15.29 -5.37 8.86
C SER A 40 -14.00 -5.85 8.19
N HIS A 41 -13.25 -4.96 7.53
CA HIS A 41 -11.97 -5.32 6.93
C HIS A 41 -11.02 -5.88 7.99
N TYR A 42 -10.34 -6.98 7.68
CA TYR A 42 -9.57 -7.73 8.67
C TYR A 42 -8.44 -6.90 9.32
N HIS A 43 -7.80 -5.99 8.59
CA HIS A 43 -6.82 -5.08 9.19
C HIS A 43 -7.45 -4.19 10.27
N MET A 44 -8.66 -3.67 10.04
CA MET A 44 -9.39 -2.92 11.07
C MET A 44 -9.73 -3.80 12.27
N LEU A 45 -10.29 -4.99 12.04
CA LEU A 45 -10.69 -5.88 13.14
C LEU A 45 -9.51 -6.27 14.03
N TYR A 46 -8.34 -6.54 13.45
CA TYR A 46 -7.17 -6.97 14.22
C TYR A 46 -6.40 -5.81 14.87
N HIS A 47 -6.38 -4.63 14.26
CA HIS A 47 -5.46 -3.57 14.66
C HIS A 47 -6.13 -2.31 15.24
N GLN A 48 -7.46 -2.19 15.17
CA GLN A 48 -8.17 -1.02 15.70
C GLN A 48 -7.99 -0.80 17.20
N SER A 49 -7.69 -1.86 17.95
CA SER A 49 -7.43 -1.81 19.41
C SER A 49 -5.95 -1.65 19.77
N ASP A 50 -5.05 -1.66 18.79
CA ASP A 50 -3.62 -1.46 19.04
C ASP A 50 -3.39 -0.08 19.66
N PRO A 51 -2.64 0.04 20.78
CA PRO A 51 -2.45 1.32 21.46
C PRO A 51 -1.83 2.40 20.57
N GLY A 52 -1.00 2.00 19.61
CA GLY A 52 -0.42 2.91 18.62
C GLY A 52 -1.46 3.41 17.64
N PHE A 53 -2.32 2.52 17.13
CA PHE A 53 -3.41 2.88 16.23
C PHE A 53 -4.41 3.81 16.93
N LEU A 54 -4.83 3.48 18.15
CA LEU A 54 -5.77 4.31 18.91
C LEU A 54 -5.24 5.73 19.14
N ARG A 55 -3.97 5.88 19.53
CA ARG A 55 -3.35 7.20 19.71
C ARG A 55 -3.29 7.98 18.39
N TYR A 56 -2.89 7.32 17.32
CA TYR A 56 -2.87 7.92 16.00
C TYR A 56 -4.27 8.34 15.56
N TRP A 57 -5.24 7.45 15.65
CA TRP A 57 -6.64 7.70 15.32
C TRP A 57 -7.22 8.89 16.10
N GLN A 58 -7.01 8.93 17.40
CA GLN A 58 -7.45 10.05 18.24
C GLN A 58 -6.80 11.38 17.81
N SER A 59 -5.57 11.34 17.31
CA SER A 59 -4.87 12.54 16.86
C SER A 59 -5.40 13.09 15.53
N VAL A 60 -5.83 12.21 14.62
CA VAL A 60 -6.31 12.60 13.28
C VAL A 60 -7.83 12.78 13.24
N SER A 61 -8.59 11.99 13.96
CA SER A 61 -10.07 12.11 14.01
C SER A 61 -10.55 13.44 14.58
N ARG A 62 -9.70 14.13 15.34
CA ARG A 62 -9.97 15.49 15.82
C ARG A 62 -9.77 16.57 14.75
N ARG A 63 -9.05 16.25 13.67
CA ARG A 63 -8.69 17.20 12.60
C ARG A 63 -9.55 17.01 11.36
N GLU A 64 -10.04 15.80 11.14
CA GLU A 64 -10.87 15.45 9.99
C GLU A 64 -12.24 14.95 10.45
N GLU A 65 -13.30 15.56 9.94
CA GLU A 65 -14.69 15.22 10.27
C GLU A 65 -15.08 13.74 10.05
N LYS A 66 -14.31 13.01 9.26
CA LYS A 66 -14.68 11.64 8.84
C LYS A 66 -13.67 10.55 9.21
N GLY A 67 -12.55 10.92 9.80
CA GLY A 67 -11.56 9.96 10.30
C GLY A 67 -11.23 8.85 9.30
N VAL A 68 -10.81 9.20 8.08
CA VAL A 68 -10.46 8.23 7.04
C VAL A 68 -9.33 7.33 7.49
N VAL A 69 -9.54 6.01 7.37
CA VAL A 69 -8.49 4.99 7.50
C VAL A 69 -8.36 4.24 6.19
N LEU A 70 -7.15 4.21 5.68
CA LEU A 70 -6.81 3.44 4.49
C LEU A 70 -6.05 2.17 4.88
N SER A 71 -6.31 1.10 4.14
CA SER A 71 -5.48 -0.10 4.13
C SER A 71 -4.89 -0.28 2.75
N MET A 72 -3.61 -0.55 2.66
CA MET A 72 -2.90 -0.75 1.41
C MET A 72 -1.80 -1.79 1.61
N PHE A 73 -1.70 -2.74 0.71
CA PHE A 73 -0.62 -3.70 0.75
C PHE A 73 0.73 -3.01 0.56
N GLY A 74 1.64 -3.23 1.52
CA GLY A 74 2.90 -2.50 1.59
C GLY A 74 3.89 -2.86 0.49
N SER A 75 3.96 -4.15 0.12
CA SER A 75 4.87 -4.62 -0.89
C SER A 75 4.45 -4.19 -2.30
N GLY A 76 5.41 -3.79 -3.13
CA GLY A 76 5.16 -3.29 -4.48
C GLY A 76 4.59 -1.87 -4.53
N SER A 77 4.59 -1.13 -3.42
CA SER A 77 4.17 0.26 -3.39
C SER A 77 5.25 1.22 -3.88
N LEU A 78 4.84 2.23 -4.63
CA LEU A 78 5.69 3.33 -5.11
C LEU A 78 5.26 4.64 -4.43
N TRP A 79 6.25 5.43 -4.02
CA TRP A 79 6.07 6.65 -3.26
C TRP A 79 6.81 7.80 -3.94
N SER A 80 6.16 8.94 -4.06
CA SER A 80 6.90 10.16 -4.43
C SER A 80 7.97 10.46 -3.37
N ARG A 81 9.05 11.07 -3.77
CA ARG A 81 10.11 11.47 -2.85
C ARG A 81 9.58 12.36 -1.72
N GLU A 82 8.67 13.25 -2.05
CA GLU A 82 8.07 14.20 -1.09
C GLU A 82 7.23 13.48 -0.04
N ALA A 83 6.32 12.59 -0.47
CA ALA A 83 5.49 11.79 0.44
C ALA A 83 6.36 10.91 1.34
N PHE A 84 7.36 10.24 0.76
CA PHE A 84 8.27 9.37 1.50
C PHE A 84 9.05 10.16 2.58
N LEU A 85 9.64 11.29 2.23
CA LEU A 85 10.41 12.12 3.17
C LEU A 85 9.52 12.73 4.24
N ALA A 86 8.31 13.17 3.90
CA ALA A 86 7.36 13.72 4.87
C ALA A 86 6.97 12.69 5.94
N ILE A 87 6.83 11.43 5.56
CA ILE A 87 6.55 10.33 6.50
C ILE A 87 7.81 9.95 7.29
N ALA A 88 8.94 9.78 6.61
CA ALA A 88 10.21 9.39 7.24
C ALA A 88 10.73 10.43 8.24
N SER A 89 10.42 11.72 8.03
CA SER A 89 10.80 12.79 8.95
C SER A 89 9.97 12.88 10.22
N ARG A 90 8.92 12.09 10.35
CA ARG A 90 8.12 12.06 11.58
C ARG A 90 8.92 11.47 12.72
N THR A 91 9.16 12.27 13.74
CA THR A 91 9.97 11.90 14.92
C THR A 91 9.24 10.96 15.88
N GLN A 92 7.93 10.92 15.84
CA GLN A 92 7.14 9.99 16.65
C GLN A 92 6.93 8.70 15.87
N GLN A 93 7.67 7.68 16.25
CA GLN A 93 7.37 6.32 15.84
C GLN A 93 6.12 5.85 16.58
N ILE A 94 5.03 5.69 15.85
CA ILE A 94 3.79 5.14 16.40
C ILE A 94 3.82 3.64 16.09
N PRO A 95 3.83 2.76 17.09
CA PRO A 95 3.74 1.33 16.88
C PRO A 95 2.33 0.97 16.37
N CYS A 96 2.19 0.95 15.07
CA CYS A 96 0.94 0.69 14.37
C CYS A 96 1.24 -0.21 13.16
N TYR A 97 0.27 -1.02 12.76
CA TYR A 97 0.40 -1.86 11.58
C TYR A 97 0.62 -1.02 10.33
N LEU A 98 1.73 -1.26 9.63
CA LEU A 98 2.23 -0.36 8.58
C LEU A 98 1.27 -0.22 7.40
N GLU A 99 0.57 -1.28 7.03
CA GLU A 99 -0.40 -1.28 5.93
C GLU A 99 -1.67 -0.48 6.23
N LEU A 100 -1.93 -0.14 7.49
CA LEU A 100 -2.93 0.85 7.88
C LEU A 100 -2.30 2.23 8.07
N TYR A 101 -1.16 2.28 8.76
CA TYR A 101 -0.57 3.54 9.20
C TYR A 101 -0.03 4.38 8.05
N LEU A 102 0.78 3.79 7.17
CA LEU A 102 1.46 4.55 6.12
C LEU A 102 0.50 5.18 5.09
N PRO A 103 -0.45 4.44 4.47
CA PRO A 103 -1.38 5.04 3.52
C PRO A 103 -2.33 6.04 4.18
N THR A 104 -2.74 5.78 5.43
CA THR A 104 -3.60 6.69 6.19
C THR A 104 -2.86 7.99 6.51
N LEU A 105 -1.60 7.90 6.98
CA LEU A 105 -0.78 9.08 7.24
C LEU A 105 -0.52 9.89 5.97
N ALA A 106 -0.20 9.23 4.85
CA ALA A 106 -0.03 9.90 3.57
C ALA A 106 -1.28 10.69 3.18
N HIS A 107 -2.45 10.07 3.27
CA HIS A 107 -3.73 10.72 3.00
C HIS A 107 -3.97 11.94 3.90
N HIS A 108 -3.75 11.82 5.22
CA HIS A 108 -3.95 12.94 6.16
C HIS A 108 -2.91 14.06 6.02
N LEU A 109 -1.80 13.80 5.37
CA LEU A 109 -0.81 14.81 4.99
C LEU A 109 -1.15 15.52 3.67
N GLY A 110 -2.25 15.12 3.02
CA GLY A 110 -2.72 15.70 1.77
C GLY A 110 -2.15 15.08 0.51
N TYR A 111 -1.43 13.96 0.62
CA TYR A 111 -0.93 13.21 -0.52
C TYR A 111 -2.02 12.37 -1.17
N ARG A 112 -1.99 12.27 -2.49
CA ARG A 112 -2.93 11.46 -3.26
C ARG A 112 -2.50 10.02 -3.27
N VAL A 113 -3.24 9.16 -2.56
CA VAL A 113 -3.02 7.72 -2.48
C VAL A 113 -3.97 7.01 -3.44
N LYS A 114 -3.44 6.19 -4.36
CA LYS A 114 -4.21 5.46 -5.35
C LYS A 114 -3.83 3.98 -5.40
N CYS A 115 -4.73 3.18 -5.96
CA CYS A 115 -4.49 1.75 -6.22
C CYS A 115 -3.86 1.56 -7.59
N TRP A 116 -2.94 0.59 -7.70
CA TRP A 116 -2.54 0.05 -8.99
C TRP A 116 -3.72 -0.63 -9.70
N ASP A 117 -3.67 -0.74 -11.01
CA ASP A 117 -4.48 -1.72 -11.73
C ASP A 117 -4.01 -3.13 -11.36
N GLU A 118 -4.73 -3.76 -10.43
CA GLU A 118 -4.35 -5.06 -9.86
C GLU A 118 -4.29 -6.17 -10.91
N SER A 119 -5.11 -6.09 -11.94
CA SER A 119 -5.13 -7.09 -13.03
C SER A 119 -3.82 -7.13 -13.82
N ARG A 120 -3.11 -6.01 -13.85
CA ARG A 120 -1.88 -5.83 -14.60
C ARG A 120 -0.63 -5.90 -13.71
N HIS A 121 -0.72 -5.35 -12.50
CA HIS A 121 0.47 -5.12 -11.70
C HIS A 121 0.96 -6.33 -10.93
N MET A 122 0.08 -7.16 -10.38
CA MET A 122 0.51 -8.23 -9.51
C MET A 122 -0.30 -9.51 -9.66
N ILE A 123 0.38 -10.63 -9.85
CA ILE A 123 -0.18 -11.97 -9.64
C ILE A 123 0.07 -12.40 -8.20
N SER A 124 -1.00 -12.76 -7.50
CA SER A 124 -0.92 -13.25 -6.14
C SER A 124 -0.87 -14.77 -6.09
N ASN A 125 0.16 -15.31 -5.42
CA ASN A 125 0.22 -16.72 -5.06
C ASN A 125 -0.60 -16.97 -3.79
N LEU A 126 -1.77 -17.56 -3.98
CA LEU A 126 -2.65 -17.95 -2.88
C LEU A 126 -2.44 -19.42 -2.50
N PRO A 127 -2.83 -19.87 -1.31
CA PRO A 127 -2.81 -21.28 -0.95
C PRO A 127 -3.57 -22.18 -1.92
N SER A 128 -4.64 -21.65 -2.53
CA SER A 128 -5.51 -22.34 -3.48
C SER A 128 -4.96 -22.39 -4.90
N ARG A 129 -4.04 -21.50 -5.26
CA ARG A 129 -3.45 -21.41 -6.60
C ARG A 129 -2.06 -20.83 -6.53
N LYS A 130 -1.08 -21.59 -6.99
CA LYS A 130 0.31 -21.16 -7.12
C LYS A 130 0.67 -21.02 -8.59
N TRP A 131 1.38 -19.97 -8.88
CA TRP A 131 1.93 -19.69 -10.20
C TRP A 131 3.44 -19.86 -10.17
N THR A 132 3.99 -20.44 -11.20
CA THR A 132 5.42 -20.34 -11.48
C THR A 132 5.75 -18.99 -12.08
N ILE A 133 7.02 -18.62 -12.05
CA ILE A 133 7.49 -17.35 -12.65
C ILE A 133 7.20 -17.33 -14.16
N ASP A 134 7.37 -18.47 -14.86
CA ASP A 134 7.15 -18.54 -16.30
C ASP A 134 5.66 -18.42 -16.66
N GLU A 135 4.78 -19.06 -15.91
CA GLU A 135 3.32 -18.87 -16.06
C GLU A 135 2.91 -17.42 -15.80
N ALA A 136 3.50 -16.78 -14.77
CA ALA A 136 3.22 -15.37 -14.45
C ALA A 136 3.69 -14.45 -15.57
N ARG A 137 4.88 -14.69 -16.13
CA ARG A 137 5.40 -13.94 -17.29
C ARG A 137 4.52 -14.04 -18.53
N SER A 138 3.92 -15.21 -18.76
CA SER A 138 3.02 -15.40 -19.91
C SER A 138 1.71 -14.60 -19.82
N ARG A 139 1.41 -14.03 -18.66
CA ARG A 139 0.21 -13.24 -18.37
C ARG A 139 0.38 -11.73 -18.55
N ASP A 140 1.57 -11.29 -19.01
CA ASP A 140 1.91 -9.85 -19.13
C ASP A 140 1.74 -9.06 -17.82
N CYS A 141 1.87 -9.74 -16.69
CA CYS A 141 1.82 -9.12 -15.40
C CYS A 141 3.19 -8.55 -15.00
N LEU A 142 3.21 -7.50 -14.21
CA LEU A 142 4.46 -6.80 -13.88
C LEU A 142 5.22 -7.46 -12.74
N THR A 143 4.51 -8.04 -11.78
CA THR A 143 5.10 -8.67 -10.59
C THR A 143 4.35 -9.92 -10.15
N ILE A 144 4.99 -10.74 -9.32
CA ILE A 144 4.38 -11.88 -8.63
C ILE A 144 4.75 -11.85 -7.15
N HIS A 145 3.80 -12.17 -6.26
CA HIS A 145 3.99 -12.22 -4.81
C HIS A 145 3.01 -13.17 -4.13
N PRO A 146 3.37 -13.86 -3.06
CA PRO A 146 4.74 -14.19 -2.67
C PRO A 146 5.33 -15.30 -3.55
N VAL A 147 6.64 -15.30 -3.74
CA VAL A 147 7.38 -16.42 -4.36
C VAL A 147 8.12 -17.17 -3.25
N LYS A 148 7.81 -18.43 -3.10
CA LYS A 148 8.42 -19.34 -2.11
C LYS A 148 9.21 -20.44 -2.78
#